data_f7eaebbf82396acffb72220fe99b7fba
#
_entry.id   f7eaebbf82396acffb72220fe99b7fba
#
_cell.length_a   1.000
_cell.length_b   1.000
_cell.length_c   1.000
_cell.angle_alpha   90.00
_cell.angle_beta   90.00
_cell.angle_gamma   90.00
#
_symmetry.space_group_name_H-M   'P 1'
#
loop_
_entity.id
_entity.type
_entity.pdbx_description
1 polymer ?
#
loop_
_entity_poly.entity_id
_entity_poly.type
_entity_poly.pdbx_seq_one_letter_code
_entity_poly.pdbx_strand_id
1 'polypeptide(L)'
;MTALTSRLRASPSAPFVIGPLAASLLVCAAAVTIGFLSAERVLQTVGILLAIVAVVGVALRPDRATLIVVAILYSNAAAIAVQRYDVPYFAGAAFPALLIVPFVYHVVVRRQPIVIAAGLPFMLGYFVVVILGTVIGMAADPDLALDMLVTFVVEGLLVYVAVTNSIRSLADLRMVVWVLLAIGFILGALSIHQQVTGSFDFDYGGFAQVSDATIDTGTFDEGGQPRLAGPIGEKNRYAQIMVVLLPLGLFRIWGERRPILRWIAAIATIVTAFGAVLTYSRGAALGLAVAIVLMTVFRYIKPTQLIAVALGVAVLFTLQPSYLERLTTLEAIGGATGTRGASQAEDSSIRKRANETIAALLVFADNPVFGVGRGLFPVYYGRYADEVGIASENEARQAHNLFAGMAAETGLLGFLAFSGVFGATLISLERARRRWRDRAPEYAQMATAFIVSLITYLTTGMFLHLAYERYMWIILALAGSAAYLGVRGPLTGSEPSALRESREPPIQDEGSRVASGPARVRAG
;
A
#
# COMPACT_ATOMS: atom_id res chain seq x y z
N MET A 1 22.50 -2.25 -54.39
CA MET A 1 21.02 -2.30 -54.34
C MET A 1 20.49 -3.31 -53.34
N THR A 2 21.20 -3.60 -52.24
CA THR A 2 20.85 -4.65 -51.26
C THR A 2 20.76 -4.13 -49.80
N ALA A 3 20.73 -2.82 -49.59
CA ALA A 3 20.69 -2.23 -48.24
C ALA A 3 19.38 -1.47 -47.89
N LEU A 4 18.38 -1.50 -48.79
CA LEU A 4 17.11 -0.78 -48.59
C LEU A 4 15.89 -1.65 -48.24
N THR A 5 16.04 -2.98 -48.28
CA THR A 5 14.92 -3.91 -48.03
C THR A 5 14.79 -4.44 -46.61
N SER A 6 15.67 -4.02 -45.68
CA SER A 6 15.61 -4.50 -44.28
C SER A 6 14.86 -3.55 -43.31
N ARG A 7 14.33 -2.41 -43.78
CA ARG A 7 13.64 -1.43 -42.90
C ARG A 7 12.10 -1.42 -42.99
N LEU A 8 11.52 -2.33 -43.77
CA LEU A 8 10.06 -2.49 -43.84
C LEU A 8 9.60 -3.82 -43.24
N ARG A 9 10.13 -4.21 -42.07
CA ARG A 9 9.36 -5.12 -41.21
C ARG A 9 8.29 -4.27 -40.51
N ALA A 10 7.13 -4.29 -41.15
CA ALA A 10 5.90 -3.69 -40.66
C ALA A 10 5.70 -3.96 -39.17
N SER A 11 5.52 -2.90 -38.40
CA SER A 11 4.94 -2.97 -37.07
C SER A 11 3.53 -3.59 -37.22
N PRO A 12 3.22 -4.74 -36.61
CA PRO A 12 1.91 -5.39 -36.78
C PRO A 12 0.89 -4.81 -35.79
N SER A 13 0.67 -3.50 -35.77
CA SER A 13 -0.15 -2.90 -34.72
C SER A 13 -1.19 -1.87 -35.17
N ALA A 14 -1.26 -1.51 -36.46
CA ALA A 14 -2.22 -0.48 -36.88
C ALA A 14 -3.70 -0.93 -36.91
N PRO A 15 -4.10 -2.12 -37.39
CA PRO A 15 -5.52 -2.47 -37.47
C PRO A 15 -6.15 -2.92 -36.15
N PHE A 16 -5.35 -3.35 -35.16
CA PHE A 16 -5.88 -3.82 -33.86
C PHE A 16 -6.24 -2.67 -32.90
N VAL A 17 -5.73 -1.47 -33.13
CA VAL A 17 -5.91 -0.30 -32.24
C VAL A 17 -7.15 0.52 -32.62
N ILE A 18 -7.54 0.56 -33.89
CA ILE A 18 -8.63 1.43 -34.37
C ILE A 18 -10.01 0.95 -33.92
N GLY A 19 -10.26 -0.35 -33.90
CA GLY A 19 -11.54 -0.93 -33.47
C GLY A 19 -11.86 -0.66 -31.99
N PRO A 20 -10.93 -0.98 -31.06
CA PRO A 20 -11.12 -0.66 -29.64
C PRO A 20 -11.23 0.82 -29.35
N LEU A 21 -10.49 1.67 -30.05
CA LEU A 21 -10.55 3.13 -29.88
C LEU A 21 -11.90 3.69 -30.33
N ALA A 22 -12.41 3.22 -31.47
CA ALA A 22 -13.73 3.61 -31.99
C ALA A 22 -14.87 3.11 -31.08
N ALA A 23 -14.77 1.88 -30.59
CA ALA A 23 -15.71 1.34 -29.60
C ALA A 23 -15.71 2.15 -28.31
N SER A 24 -14.52 2.53 -27.81
CA SER A 24 -14.35 3.35 -26.61
C SER A 24 -14.95 4.74 -26.76
N LEU A 25 -14.73 5.38 -27.90
CA LEU A 25 -15.29 6.70 -28.20
C LEU A 25 -16.83 6.64 -28.30
N LEU A 26 -17.39 5.58 -28.88
CA LEU A 26 -18.85 5.37 -28.95
C LEU A 26 -19.46 5.15 -27.57
N VAL A 27 -18.82 4.35 -26.72
CA VAL A 27 -19.28 4.11 -25.34
C VAL A 27 -19.12 5.37 -24.49
N CYS A 28 -18.03 6.11 -24.65
CA CYS A 28 -17.85 7.42 -24.01
C CYS A 28 -18.92 8.43 -24.47
N ALA A 29 -19.21 8.51 -25.76
CA ALA A 29 -20.25 9.38 -26.28
C ALA A 29 -21.65 9.01 -25.76
N ALA A 30 -21.96 7.70 -25.70
CA ALA A 30 -23.22 7.20 -25.13
C ALA A 30 -23.34 7.53 -23.65
N ALA A 31 -22.28 7.32 -22.86
CA ALA A 31 -22.28 7.62 -21.43
C ALA A 31 -22.40 9.13 -21.14
N VAL A 32 -21.73 9.98 -21.93
CA VAL A 32 -21.88 11.44 -21.86
C VAL A 32 -23.31 11.86 -22.19
N THR A 33 -23.91 11.25 -23.23
CA THR A 33 -25.29 11.55 -23.63
C THR A 33 -26.30 11.16 -22.53
N ILE A 34 -26.10 10.00 -21.89
CA ILE A 34 -26.91 9.54 -20.77
C ILE A 34 -26.72 10.45 -19.54
N GLY A 35 -25.50 10.92 -19.28
CA GLY A 35 -25.20 11.86 -18.18
C GLY A 35 -25.78 13.25 -18.37
N PHE A 36 -25.83 13.74 -19.59
CA PHE A 36 -26.48 15.02 -19.93
C PHE A 36 -28.01 14.98 -19.77
N LEU A 37 -28.61 13.80 -19.92
CA LEU A 37 -30.06 13.62 -19.78
C LEU A 37 -30.54 13.59 -18.33
N SER A 38 -29.62 13.46 -17.36
CA SER A 38 -29.95 13.42 -15.93
C SER A 38 -28.89 14.14 -15.10
N ALA A 39 -29.13 15.43 -14.82
CA ALA A 39 -28.22 16.28 -14.03
C ALA A 39 -27.91 15.71 -12.62
N GLU A 40 -28.82 14.93 -12.06
CA GLU A 40 -28.65 14.27 -10.74
C GLU A 40 -27.64 13.11 -10.75
N ARG A 41 -27.19 12.63 -11.93
CA ARG A 41 -26.30 11.47 -12.07
C ARG A 41 -24.92 11.77 -12.65
N VAL A 42 -24.49 13.03 -12.60
CA VAL A 42 -23.20 13.44 -13.17
C VAL A 42 -22.03 12.62 -12.62
N LEU A 43 -21.99 12.39 -11.30
CA LEU A 43 -20.93 11.60 -10.65
C LEU A 43 -20.93 10.14 -11.09
N GLN A 44 -22.11 9.52 -11.25
CA GLN A 44 -22.24 8.15 -11.78
C GLN A 44 -21.71 8.08 -13.23
N THR A 45 -22.08 9.04 -14.06
CA THR A 45 -21.62 9.10 -15.45
C THR A 45 -20.12 9.26 -15.54
N VAL A 46 -19.53 10.15 -14.75
CA VAL A 46 -18.07 10.31 -14.64
C VAL A 46 -17.41 9.01 -14.16
N GLY A 47 -17.98 8.33 -13.17
CA GLY A 47 -17.48 7.04 -12.68
C GLY A 47 -17.49 5.96 -13.77
N ILE A 48 -18.58 5.84 -14.54
CA ILE A 48 -18.69 4.89 -15.66
C ILE A 48 -17.66 5.22 -16.75
N LEU A 49 -17.50 6.50 -17.10
CA LEU A 49 -16.49 6.94 -18.08
C LEU A 49 -15.08 6.57 -17.63
N LEU A 50 -14.75 6.83 -16.38
CA LEU A 50 -13.45 6.46 -15.81
C LEU A 50 -13.23 4.95 -15.81
N ALA A 51 -14.26 4.15 -15.49
CA ALA A 51 -14.20 2.70 -15.55
C ALA A 51 -13.94 2.20 -16.98
N ILE A 52 -14.65 2.76 -17.97
CA ILE A 52 -14.44 2.44 -19.39
C ILE A 52 -13.02 2.82 -19.84
N VAL A 53 -12.55 4.01 -19.50
CA VAL A 53 -11.18 4.47 -19.81
C VAL A 53 -10.15 3.54 -19.16
N ALA A 54 -10.41 3.08 -17.93
CA ALA A 54 -9.55 2.12 -17.25
C ALA A 54 -9.49 0.77 -17.98
N VAL A 55 -10.64 0.19 -18.32
CA VAL A 55 -10.71 -1.10 -19.06
C VAL A 55 -10.04 -0.99 -20.42
N VAL A 56 -10.30 0.10 -21.15
CA VAL A 56 -9.65 0.35 -22.44
C VAL A 56 -8.15 0.57 -22.29
N GLY A 57 -7.74 1.33 -21.27
CA GLY A 57 -6.32 1.53 -20.95
C GLY A 57 -5.60 0.22 -20.66
N VAL A 58 -6.23 -0.69 -19.88
CA VAL A 58 -5.74 -2.04 -19.61
C VAL A 58 -5.61 -2.86 -20.92
N ALA A 59 -6.62 -2.80 -21.79
CA ALA A 59 -6.62 -3.54 -23.05
C ALA A 59 -5.57 -3.03 -24.04
N LEU A 60 -5.39 -1.70 -24.14
CA LEU A 60 -4.46 -1.07 -25.07
C LEU A 60 -2.99 -1.10 -24.59
N ARG A 61 -2.78 -1.09 -23.28
CA ARG A 61 -1.46 -1.05 -22.66
C ARG A 61 -1.36 -2.07 -21.52
N PRO A 62 -1.41 -3.37 -21.85
CA PRO A 62 -1.35 -4.43 -20.84
C PRO A 62 -0.06 -4.39 -20.01
N ASP A 63 1.03 -3.85 -20.56
CA ASP A 63 2.29 -3.60 -19.89
C ASP A 63 2.17 -2.57 -18.73
N ARG A 64 1.19 -1.65 -18.82
CA ARG A 64 0.93 -0.62 -17.81
C ARG A 64 -0.39 -0.79 -17.05
N ALA A 65 -1.11 -1.86 -17.32
CA ALA A 65 -2.39 -2.14 -16.70
C ALA A 65 -2.31 -2.15 -15.16
N THR A 66 -1.20 -2.61 -14.60
CA THR A 66 -0.95 -2.60 -13.15
C THR A 66 -1.08 -1.20 -12.54
N LEU A 67 -0.66 -0.13 -13.25
CA LEU A 67 -0.77 1.24 -12.75
C LEU A 67 -2.23 1.64 -12.54
N ILE A 68 -3.08 1.31 -13.52
CA ILE A 68 -4.52 1.61 -13.50
C ILE A 68 -5.21 0.83 -12.38
N VAL A 69 -4.91 -0.47 -12.29
CA VAL A 69 -5.56 -1.33 -11.29
C VAL A 69 -5.12 -0.94 -9.88
N VAL A 70 -3.83 -0.66 -9.66
CA VAL A 70 -3.34 -0.16 -8.37
C VAL A 70 -4.00 1.19 -8.02
N ALA A 71 -4.22 2.08 -9.01
CA ALA A 71 -4.92 3.33 -8.78
C ALA A 71 -6.36 3.10 -8.30
N ILE A 72 -7.12 2.23 -8.96
CA ILE A 72 -8.50 1.89 -8.60
C ILE A 72 -8.57 1.26 -7.20
N LEU A 73 -7.69 0.31 -6.92
CA LEU A 73 -7.68 -0.41 -5.64
C LEU A 73 -7.24 0.49 -4.47
N TYR A 74 -6.18 1.29 -4.67
CA TYR A 74 -5.65 2.14 -3.60
C TYR A 74 -6.51 3.36 -3.31
N SER A 75 -7.21 3.91 -4.30
CA SER A 75 -8.20 4.98 -4.11
C SER A 75 -9.53 4.51 -3.49
N ASN A 76 -9.73 3.21 -3.30
CA ASN A 76 -11.00 2.59 -2.89
C ASN A 76 -12.17 2.76 -3.88
N ALA A 77 -11.88 3.20 -5.10
CA ALA A 77 -12.92 3.52 -6.08
C ALA A 77 -13.85 2.35 -6.39
N ALA A 78 -13.31 1.11 -6.43
CA ALA A 78 -14.13 -0.09 -6.66
C ALA A 78 -15.13 -0.34 -5.53
N ALA A 79 -14.72 -0.21 -4.26
CA ALA A 79 -15.62 -0.39 -3.12
C ALA A 79 -16.66 0.73 -3.02
N ILE A 80 -16.25 1.98 -3.27
CA ILE A 80 -17.17 3.12 -3.33
C ILE A 80 -18.23 2.90 -4.41
N ALA A 81 -17.83 2.40 -5.59
CA ALA A 81 -18.76 2.11 -6.68
C ALA A 81 -19.84 1.09 -6.27
N VAL A 82 -19.44 0.05 -5.52
CA VAL A 82 -20.38 -0.97 -5.01
C VAL A 82 -21.25 -0.39 -3.90
N GLN A 83 -20.67 0.27 -2.90
CA GLN A 83 -21.40 0.69 -1.69
C GLN A 83 -22.33 1.89 -1.92
N ARG A 84 -21.96 2.80 -2.84
CA ARG A 84 -22.67 4.07 -3.00
C ARG A 84 -23.43 4.21 -4.31
N TYR A 85 -23.00 3.50 -5.35
CA TYR A 85 -23.56 3.64 -6.69
C TYR A 85 -24.25 2.36 -7.18
N ASP A 86 -24.56 1.44 -6.26
CA ASP A 86 -25.27 0.19 -6.54
C ASP A 86 -24.65 -0.65 -7.67
N VAL A 87 -23.33 -0.50 -7.88
CA VAL A 87 -22.60 -1.38 -8.81
C VAL A 87 -22.63 -2.79 -8.23
N PRO A 88 -23.02 -3.80 -9.03
CA PRO A 88 -23.10 -5.17 -8.52
C PRO A 88 -21.78 -5.61 -7.89
N TYR A 89 -21.84 -6.29 -6.74
CA TYR A 89 -20.66 -6.73 -5.98
C TYR A 89 -19.64 -7.48 -6.83
N PHE A 90 -20.10 -8.37 -7.73
CA PHE A 90 -19.22 -9.12 -8.63
C PHE A 90 -18.42 -8.20 -9.58
N ALA A 91 -18.97 -7.05 -9.98
CA ALA A 91 -18.26 -6.08 -10.81
C ALA A 91 -17.17 -5.36 -9.99
N GLY A 92 -17.46 -5.00 -8.74
CA GLY A 92 -16.44 -4.47 -7.81
C GLY A 92 -15.32 -5.46 -7.54
N ALA A 93 -15.65 -6.71 -7.26
CA ALA A 93 -14.70 -7.79 -7.04
C ALA A 93 -13.88 -8.15 -8.30
N ALA A 94 -14.38 -7.84 -9.51
CA ALA A 94 -13.65 -8.07 -10.76
C ALA A 94 -12.46 -7.12 -10.95
N PHE A 95 -12.42 -5.96 -10.29
CA PHE A 95 -11.28 -5.03 -10.47
C PHE A 95 -9.92 -5.61 -10.05
N PRO A 96 -9.76 -6.29 -8.91
CA PRO A 96 -8.52 -7.01 -8.62
C PRO A 96 -8.18 -8.06 -9.68
N ALA A 97 -9.18 -8.74 -10.25
CA ALA A 97 -8.97 -9.74 -11.28
C ALA A 97 -8.40 -9.16 -12.59
N LEU A 98 -8.56 -7.86 -12.85
CA LEU A 98 -7.90 -7.19 -13.97
C LEU A 98 -6.37 -7.26 -13.89
N LEU A 99 -5.78 -7.53 -12.72
CA LEU A 99 -4.34 -7.80 -12.57
C LEU A 99 -3.90 -9.10 -13.27
N ILE A 100 -4.83 -9.99 -13.62
CA ILE A 100 -4.53 -11.15 -14.43
C ILE A 100 -4.04 -10.72 -15.83
N VAL A 101 -4.54 -9.61 -16.36
CA VAL A 101 -4.16 -9.11 -17.71
C VAL A 101 -2.66 -8.82 -17.82
N PRO A 102 -2.06 -7.95 -16.96
CA PRO A 102 -0.61 -7.72 -17.02
C PRO A 102 0.18 -8.96 -16.61
N PHE A 103 -0.32 -9.80 -15.70
CA PHE A 103 0.31 -11.07 -15.36
C PHE A 103 0.42 -12.00 -16.58
N VAL A 104 -0.69 -12.27 -17.26
CA VAL A 104 -0.73 -13.10 -18.49
C VAL A 104 0.12 -12.48 -19.59
N TYR A 105 0.05 -11.16 -19.78
CA TYR A 105 0.87 -10.47 -20.76
C TYR A 105 2.36 -10.71 -20.54
N HIS A 106 2.86 -10.55 -19.32
CA HIS A 106 4.29 -10.75 -19.05
C HIS A 106 4.70 -12.22 -19.08
N VAL A 107 3.92 -13.11 -18.47
CA VAL A 107 4.30 -14.52 -18.32
C VAL A 107 4.03 -15.33 -19.60
N VAL A 108 2.84 -15.18 -20.20
CA VAL A 108 2.42 -16.00 -21.35
C VAL A 108 2.84 -15.35 -22.67
N VAL A 109 2.46 -14.08 -22.89
CA VAL A 109 2.70 -13.41 -24.19
C VAL A 109 4.18 -13.04 -24.34
N ARG A 110 4.79 -12.43 -23.33
CA ARG A 110 6.21 -12.04 -23.33
C ARG A 110 7.14 -13.16 -22.91
N ARG A 111 6.61 -14.31 -22.46
CA ARG A 111 7.37 -15.47 -22.00
C ARG A 111 8.46 -15.15 -20.98
N GLN A 112 8.18 -14.17 -20.13
CA GLN A 112 9.09 -13.80 -19.06
C GLN A 112 8.97 -14.79 -17.89
N PRO A 113 10.04 -15.06 -17.13
CA PRO A 113 9.99 -15.98 -16.01
C PRO A 113 9.05 -15.49 -14.92
N ILE A 114 8.41 -16.43 -14.23
CA ILE A 114 7.59 -16.12 -13.04
C ILE A 114 8.50 -15.60 -11.94
N VAL A 115 8.11 -14.48 -11.34
CA VAL A 115 8.80 -13.88 -10.19
C VAL A 115 8.37 -14.60 -8.93
N ILE A 116 9.31 -15.32 -8.33
CA ILE A 116 9.14 -15.92 -7.00
C ILE A 116 9.79 -14.97 -6.00
N ALA A 117 8.97 -14.04 -5.46
CA ALA A 117 9.42 -13.16 -4.39
C ALA A 117 9.67 -13.96 -3.10
N ALA A 118 10.56 -13.46 -2.25
CA ALA A 118 10.97 -14.17 -1.02
C ALA A 118 9.80 -14.47 -0.06
N GLY A 119 8.76 -13.65 -0.06
CA GLY A 119 7.54 -13.87 0.74
C GLY A 119 6.58 -14.91 0.17
N LEU A 120 6.68 -15.28 -1.13
CA LEU A 120 5.70 -16.14 -1.79
C LEU A 120 5.56 -17.54 -1.14
N PRO A 121 6.62 -18.26 -0.75
CA PRO A 121 6.48 -19.55 -0.08
C PRO A 121 5.67 -19.45 1.23
N PHE A 122 5.91 -18.40 2.03
CA PHE A 122 5.16 -18.15 3.26
C PHE A 122 3.71 -17.75 2.97
N MET A 123 3.46 -16.99 1.89
CA MET A 123 2.12 -16.65 1.43
C MET A 123 1.30 -17.89 1.05
N LEU A 124 1.94 -18.84 0.36
CA LEU A 124 1.30 -20.13 0.03
C LEU A 124 1.05 -20.97 1.30
N GLY A 125 2.00 -20.99 2.24
CA GLY A 125 1.79 -21.62 3.54
C GLY A 125 0.63 -20.97 4.31
N TYR A 126 0.55 -19.64 4.33
CA TYR A 126 -0.56 -18.91 4.92
C TYR A 126 -1.90 -19.24 4.24
N PHE A 127 -1.92 -19.35 2.91
CA PHE A 127 -3.11 -19.75 2.15
C PHE A 127 -3.63 -21.13 2.54
N VAL A 128 -2.73 -22.11 2.72
CA VAL A 128 -3.12 -23.45 3.20
C VAL A 128 -3.78 -23.37 4.59
N VAL A 129 -3.19 -22.58 5.50
CA VAL A 129 -3.77 -22.40 6.84
C VAL A 129 -5.13 -21.70 6.77
N VAL A 130 -5.28 -20.70 5.90
CA VAL A 130 -6.59 -20.02 5.70
C VAL A 130 -7.64 -20.99 5.19
N ILE A 131 -7.33 -21.89 4.26
CA ILE A 131 -8.26 -22.92 3.79
C ILE A 131 -8.69 -23.85 4.96
N LEU A 132 -7.72 -24.32 5.73
CA LEU A 132 -8.02 -25.19 6.88
C LEU A 132 -8.84 -24.45 7.95
N GLY A 133 -8.49 -23.20 8.24
CA GLY A 133 -9.24 -22.33 9.13
C GLY A 133 -10.66 -22.05 8.64
N THR A 134 -10.85 -21.90 7.32
CA THR A 134 -12.19 -21.75 6.73
C THR A 134 -13.05 -22.99 7.01
N VAL A 135 -12.50 -24.21 6.82
CA VAL A 135 -13.23 -25.46 7.12
C VAL A 135 -13.62 -25.52 8.60
N ILE A 136 -12.75 -25.10 9.50
CA ILE A 136 -13.05 -25.00 10.94
C ILE A 136 -14.15 -23.95 11.19
N GLY A 137 -14.01 -22.78 10.59
CA GLY A 137 -14.92 -21.64 10.76
C GLY A 137 -16.32 -21.87 10.21
N MET A 138 -16.48 -22.74 9.19
CA MET A 138 -17.79 -23.13 8.65
C MET A 138 -18.73 -23.75 9.69
N ALA A 139 -18.20 -24.24 10.81
CA ALA A 139 -19.01 -24.73 11.91
C ALA A 139 -19.68 -23.60 12.70
N ALA A 140 -19.12 -22.39 12.68
CA ALA A 140 -19.63 -21.23 13.41
C ALA A 140 -20.47 -20.32 12.50
N ASP A 141 -19.93 -19.97 11.33
CA ASP A 141 -20.60 -19.14 10.33
C ASP A 141 -20.07 -19.50 8.92
N PRO A 142 -20.80 -20.34 8.16
CA PRO A 142 -20.38 -20.80 6.84
C PRO A 142 -20.25 -19.68 5.82
N ASP A 143 -21.17 -18.72 5.81
CA ASP A 143 -21.23 -17.66 4.81
C ASP A 143 -20.06 -16.68 5.02
N LEU A 144 -19.85 -16.25 6.26
CA LEU A 144 -18.73 -15.38 6.62
C LEU A 144 -17.37 -16.07 6.37
N ALA A 145 -17.23 -17.36 6.70
CA ALA A 145 -16.01 -18.11 6.49
C ALA A 145 -15.63 -18.19 4.99
N LEU A 146 -16.61 -18.43 4.11
CA LEU A 146 -16.42 -18.47 2.67
C LEU A 146 -16.12 -17.08 2.10
N ASP A 147 -16.84 -16.04 2.54
CA ASP A 147 -16.60 -14.67 2.10
C ASP A 147 -15.18 -14.21 2.45
N MET A 148 -14.70 -14.52 3.66
CA MET A 148 -13.34 -14.20 4.10
C MET A 148 -12.28 -14.98 3.32
N LEU A 149 -12.53 -16.23 2.92
CA LEU A 149 -11.63 -16.97 2.04
C LEU A 149 -11.58 -16.35 0.64
N VAL A 150 -12.73 -16.03 0.04
CA VAL A 150 -12.81 -15.39 -1.28
C VAL A 150 -12.11 -14.03 -1.27
N THR A 151 -12.37 -13.22 -0.25
CA THR A 151 -11.71 -11.92 -0.05
C THR A 151 -10.20 -12.08 0.00
N PHE A 152 -9.68 -13.04 0.77
CA PHE A 152 -8.24 -13.28 0.83
C PHE A 152 -7.67 -13.76 -0.51
N VAL A 153 -8.36 -14.65 -1.22
CA VAL A 153 -7.89 -15.12 -2.53
C VAL A 153 -7.82 -13.97 -3.54
N VAL A 154 -8.84 -13.12 -3.57
CA VAL A 154 -8.96 -12.04 -4.56
C VAL A 154 -8.13 -10.81 -4.18
N GLU A 155 -8.29 -10.30 -2.96
CA GLU A 155 -7.61 -9.08 -2.51
C GLU A 155 -6.21 -9.34 -1.91
N GLY A 156 -5.91 -10.57 -1.53
CA GLY A 156 -4.63 -10.98 -0.95
C GLY A 156 -3.74 -11.71 -1.97
N LEU A 157 -4.01 -13.00 -2.16
CA LEU A 157 -3.13 -13.88 -2.93
C LEU A 157 -2.99 -13.45 -4.40
N LEU A 158 -4.12 -13.17 -5.07
CA LEU A 158 -4.12 -12.73 -6.48
C LEU A 158 -3.39 -11.41 -6.62
N VAL A 159 -3.70 -10.42 -5.78
CA VAL A 159 -3.03 -9.11 -5.80
C VAL A 159 -1.52 -9.28 -5.58
N TYR A 160 -1.11 -10.05 -4.57
CA TYR A 160 0.30 -10.28 -4.28
C TYR A 160 1.04 -10.90 -5.46
N VAL A 161 0.52 -12.00 -6.02
CA VAL A 161 1.15 -12.73 -7.13
C VAL A 161 1.15 -11.89 -8.41
N ALA A 162 0.02 -11.28 -8.75
CA ALA A 162 -0.12 -10.56 -10.01
C ALA A 162 0.69 -9.26 -10.01
N VAL A 163 0.66 -8.46 -8.96
CA VAL A 163 1.46 -7.22 -8.85
C VAL A 163 2.95 -7.55 -8.87
N THR A 164 3.40 -8.55 -8.07
CA THR A 164 4.80 -8.96 -8.04
C THR A 164 5.29 -9.38 -9.43
N ASN A 165 4.45 -10.06 -10.22
CA ASN A 165 4.79 -10.53 -11.55
C ASN A 165 4.60 -9.49 -12.67
N SER A 166 3.98 -8.38 -12.38
CA SER A 166 3.76 -7.29 -13.35
C SER A 166 4.86 -6.22 -13.30
N ILE A 167 5.54 -6.08 -12.16
CA ILE A 167 6.63 -5.12 -11.99
C ILE A 167 7.96 -5.75 -12.41
N ARG A 168 8.48 -5.33 -13.56
CA ARG A 168 9.63 -5.96 -14.21
C ARG A 168 10.90 -5.11 -14.20
N SER A 169 10.76 -3.83 -13.87
CA SER A 169 11.89 -2.90 -13.85
C SER A 169 11.76 -1.89 -12.71
N LEU A 170 12.88 -1.24 -12.38
CA LEU A 170 12.87 -0.12 -11.44
C LEU A 170 12.04 1.06 -11.96
N ALA A 171 11.95 1.21 -13.29
CA ALA A 171 11.11 2.24 -13.91
C ALA A 171 9.62 1.99 -13.65
N ASP A 172 9.16 0.72 -13.79
CA ASP A 172 7.77 0.35 -13.48
C ASP A 172 7.46 0.61 -12.01
N LEU A 173 8.38 0.21 -11.13
CA LEU A 173 8.22 0.44 -9.68
C LEU A 173 8.14 1.94 -9.34
N ARG A 174 8.95 2.78 -10.00
CA ARG A 174 8.88 4.25 -9.87
C ARG A 174 7.54 4.81 -10.35
N MET A 175 7.02 4.31 -11.48
CA MET A 175 5.72 4.74 -11.98
C MET A 175 4.60 4.40 -11.00
N VAL A 176 4.60 3.19 -10.43
CA VAL A 176 3.59 2.82 -9.41
C VAL A 176 3.70 3.70 -8.17
N VAL A 177 4.91 4.02 -7.71
CA VAL A 177 5.09 4.96 -6.58
C VAL A 177 4.53 6.34 -6.91
N TRP A 178 4.69 6.84 -8.14
CA TRP A 178 4.07 8.09 -8.57
C TRP A 178 2.54 8.02 -8.57
N VAL A 179 1.96 6.89 -8.99
CA VAL A 179 0.51 6.66 -8.93
C VAL A 179 0.02 6.69 -7.48
N LEU A 180 0.71 6.00 -6.57
CA LEU A 180 0.37 6.01 -5.15
C LEU A 180 0.45 7.42 -4.54
N LEU A 181 1.47 8.20 -4.88
CA LEU A 181 1.61 9.59 -4.43
C LEU A 181 0.53 10.50 -5.01
N ALA A 182 0.14 10.29 -6.26
CA ALA A 182 -0.97 11.04 -6.86
C ALA A 182 -2.29 10.76 -6.16
N ILE A 183 -2.55 9.50 -5.78
CA ILE A 183 -3.74 9.13 -5.01
C ILE A 183 -3.68 9.77 -3.61
N GLY A 184 -2.54 9.64 -2.91
CA GLY A 184 -2.34 10.28 -1.61
C GLY A 184 -2.55 11.79 -1.66
N PHE A 185 -2.06 12.44 -2.73
CA PHE A 185 -2.29 13.87 -2.98
C PHE A 185 -3.79 14.20 -3.16
N ILE A 186 -4.49 13.46 -4.02
CA ILE A 186 -5.92 13.71 -4.29
C ILE A 186 -6.73 13.53 -3.00
N LEU A 187 -6.56 12.42 -2.30
CA LEU A 187 -7.29 12.14 -1.06
C LEU A 187 -6.95 13.16 0.05
N GLY A 188 -5.67 13.51 0.19
CA GLY A 188 -5.23 14.53 1.15
C GLY A 188 -5.76 15.92 0.80
N ALA A 189 -5.80 16.29 -0.48
CA ALA A 189 -6.35 17.58 -0.93
C ALA A 189 -7.86 17.68 -0.65
N LEU A 190 -8.63 16.60 -0.86
CA LEU A 190 -10.05 16.55 -0.49
C LEU A 190 -10.24 16.73 1.02
N SER A 191 -9.43 16.06 1.83
CA SER A 191 -9.45 16.21 3.29
C SER A 191 -9.13 17.65 3.74
N ILE A 192 -8.10 18.26 3.15
CA ILE A 192 -7.74 19.65 3.43
C ILE A 192 -8.88 20.60 3.01
N HIS A 193 -9.48 20.38 1.85
CA HIS A 193 -10.59 21.17 1.36
C HIS A 193 -11.79 21.10 2.33
N GLN A 194 -12.20 19.89 2.77
CA GLN A 194 -13.26 19.73 3.78
C GLN A 194 -12.95 20.50 5.08
N GLN A 195 -11.70 20.39 5.55
CA GLN A 195 -11.28 21.06 6.80
C GLN A 195 -11.31 22.59 6.67
N VAL A 196 -10.86 23.13 5.52
CA VAL A 196 -10.78 24.59 5.30
C VAL A 196 -12.15 25.22 5.05
N THR A 197 -13.02 24.51 4.35
CA THR A 197 -14.36 25.02 3.98
C THR A 197 -15.45 24.68 4.99
N GLY A 198 -15.17 23.78 5.95
CA GLY A 198 -16.18 23.24 6.86
C GLY A 198 -17.25 22.38 6.19
N SER A 199 -17.01 21.91 4.96
CA SER A 199 -17.99 21.14 4.17
C SER A 199 -17.99 19.66 4.55
N PHE A 200 -18.22 19.36 5.83
CA PHE A 200 -18.18 17.98 6.35
C PHE A 200 -19.36 17.11 5.90
N ASP A 201 -20.47 17.73 5.54
CA ASP A 201 -21.66 17.02 5.02
C ASP A 201 -21.50 16.57 3.55
N PHE A 202 -20.48 17.07 2.86
CA PHE A 202 -20.21 16.74 1.47
C PHE A 202 -19.04 15.77 1.36
N ASP A 203 -19.32 14.52 1.00
CA ASP A 203 -18.35 13.42 0.99
C ASP A 203 -17.61 13.20 -0.34
N TYR A 204 -17.77 14.11 -1.30
CA TYR A 204 -17.11 14.04 -2.63
C TYR A 204 -17.34 12.70 -3.34
N GLY A 205 -18.59 12.22 -3.32
CA GLY A 205 -18.95 10.96 -3.97
C GLY A 205 -18.39 9.73 -3.26
N GLY A 206 -18.12 9.82 -1.95
CA GLY A 206 -17.58 8.74 -1.12
C GLY A 206 -16.06 8.77 -0.94
N PHE A 207 -15.34 9.70 -1.62
CA PHE A 207 -13.87 9.78 -1.50
C PHE A 207 -13.38 10.56 -0.27
N ALA A 208 -14.24 11.32 0.38
CA ALA A 208 -13.91 12.11 1.55
C ALA A 208 -15.00 12.01 2.63
N GLN A 209 -15.18 10.80 3.15
CA GLN A 209 -16.12 10.52 4.22
C GLN A 209 -15.61 11.08 5.55
N VAL A 210 -16.54 11.38 6.44
CA VAL A 210 -16.28 11.79 7.81
C VAL A 210 -16.69 10.66 8.76
N SER A 211 -15.91 10.44 9.80
CA SER A 211 -16.23 9.42 10.81
C SER A 211 -17.29 9.96 11.78
N ASP A 212 -18.26 9.13 12.17
CA ASP A 212 -19.26 9.46 13.19
C ASP A 212 -18.66 9.80 14.56
N ALA A 213 -17.43 9.36 14.84
CA ALA A 213 -16.74 9.67 16.07
C ALA A 213 -16.08 11.06 16.00
N THR A 214 -16.66 12.03 16.64
CA THR A 214 -16.12 13.38 16.84
C THR A 214 -15.08 13.42 17.97
N ILE A 215 -14.33 14.52 18.06
CA ILE A 215 -13.45 14.83 19.19
C ILE A 215 -14.06 16.05 19.90
N ASP A 216 -14.30 15.94 21.18
CA ASP A 216 -14.61 17.09 22.00
C ASP A 216 -13.33 17.93 22.15
N THR A 217 -13.33 19.11 21.55
CA THR A 217 -12.20 20.06 21.58
C THR A 217 -12.56 21.33 22.36
N GLY A 218 -13.79 21.42 22.88
CA GLY A 218 -14.30 22.62 23.50
C GLY A 218 -14.42 23.85 22.57
N THR A 219 -14.06 23.70 21.30
CA THR A 219 -14.04 24.79 20.30
C THR A 219 -15.20 24.73 19.29
N PHE A 220 -15.95 23.64 19.28
CA PHE A 220 -17.14 23.46 18.44
C PHE A 220 -18.39 23.30 19.32
N ASP A 221 -19.44 23.98 18.96
CA ASP A 221 -20.74 23.86 19.63
C ASP A 221 -21.21 22.41 19.64
N GLU A 222 -21.50 21.86 20.81
CA GLU A 222 -22.14 20.58 21.17
C GLU A 222 -21.75 19.31 20.39
N GLY A 223 -21.06 19.39 19.22
CA GLY A 223 -20.80 18.26 18.33
C GLY A 223 -19.36 17.73 18.28
N GLY A 224 -18.38 18.45 18.85
CA GLY A 224 -16.95 18.11 18.74
C GLY A 224 -16.37 18.23 17.32
N GLN A 225 -15.03 18.16 17.17
CA GLN A 225 -14.39 18.28 15.87
C GLN A 225 -14.56 17.00 15.02
N PRO A 226 -15.05 17.11 13.77
CA PRO A 226 -15.15 15.99 12.85
C PRO A 226 -13.78 15.36 12.56
N ARG A 227 -13.74 14.05 12.40
CA ARG A 227 -12.54 13.29 12.04
C ARG A 227 -12.65 12.75 10.64
N LEU A 228 -11.73 13.14 9.77
CA LEU A 228 -11.77 12.74 8.37
C LEU A 228 -11.40 11.27 8.20
N ALA A 229 -12.19 10.56 7.41
CA ALA A 229 -12.10 9.13 7.22
C ALA A 229 -11.83 8.73 5.74
N GLY A 230 -11.77 9.72 4.85
CA GLY A 230 -11.40 9.55 3.44
C GLY A 230 -12.30 8.55 2.71
N PRO A 231 -11.75 7.78 1.76
CA PRO A 231 -12.53 6.85 0.94
C PRO A 231 -12.95 5.56 1.68
N ILE A 232 -12.50 5.37 2.92
CA ILE A 232 -12.70 4.13 3.69
C ILE A 232 -13.84 4.26 4.68
N GLY A 233 -14.15 5.49 5.16
CA GLY A 233 -15.11 5.73 6.23
C GLY A 233 -14.57 5.43 7.64
N GLU A 234 -13.34 4.84 7.77
CA GLU A 234 -12.68 4.58 9.05
C GLU A 234 -11.38 5.40 9.16
N LYS A 235 -11.38 6.33 10.07
CA LYS A 235 -10.35 7.36 10.28
C LYS A 235 -8.94 6.81 10.52
N ASN A 236 -8.80 5.77 11.34
CA ASN A 236 -7.46 5.23 11.68
C ASN A 236 -6.89 4.43 10.52
N ARG A 237 -7.74 3.75 9.75
CA ARG A 237 -7.34 3.04 8.53
C ARG A 237 -6.94 4.02 7.43
N TYR A 238 -7.74 5.08 7.25
CA TYR A 238 -7.38 6.15 6.33
C TYR A 238 -6.03 6.76 6.69
N ALA A 239 -5.80 7.06 7.97
CA ALA A 239 -4.50 7.51 8.46
C ALA A 239 -3.37 6.52 8.12
N GLN A 240 -3.59 5.21 8.34
CA GLN A 240 -2.61 4.17 8.05
C GLN A 240 -2.19 4.17 6.58
N ILE A 241 -3.15 4.15 5.64
CA ILE A 241 -2.83 4.11 4.21
C ILE A 241 -2.11 5.39 3.74
N MET A 242 -2.39 6.54 4.36
CA MET A 242 -1.71 7.79 4.04
C MET A 242 -0.29 7.83 4.59
N VAL A 243 -0.07 7.45 5.86
CA VAL A 243 1.26 7.48 6.51
C VAL A 243 2.23 6.50 5.84
N VAL A 244 1.75 5.35 5.38
CA VAL A 244 2.57 4.36 4.67
C VAL A 244 3.14 4.89 3.34
N LEU A 245 2.50 5.88 2.72
CA LEU A 245 3.01 6.52 1.50
C LEU A 245 4.12 7.55 1.76
N LEU A 246 4.23 8.09 2.98
CA LEU A 246 5.18 9.17 3.27
C LEU A 246 6.64 8.77 3.06
N PRO A 247 7.12 7.59 3.49
CA PRO A 247 8.46 7.13 3.16
C PRO A 247 8.70 7.05 1.64
N LEU A 248 7.73 6.52 0.88
CA LEU A 248 7.83 6.44 -0.58
C LEU A 248 7.97 7.83 -1.20
N GLY A 249 7.20 8.80 -0.72
CA GLY A 249 7.26 10.20 -1.15
C GLY A 249 8.60 10.86 -0.85
N LEU A 250 9.10 10.72 0.39
CA LEU A 250 10.38 11.28 0.80
C LEU A 250 11.55 10.72 -0.04
N PHE A 251 11.57 9.41 -0.28
CA PHE A 251 12.59 8.81 -1.13
C PHE A 251 12.43 9.22 -2.59
N ARG A 252 11.22 9.59 -3.02
CA ARG A 252 11.01 10.17 -4.35
C ARG A 252 11.60 11.58 -4.45
N ILE A 253 11.42 12.41 -3.41
CA ILE A 253 12.01 13.76 -3.33
C ILE A 253 13.55 13.68 -3.42
N TRP A 254 14.16 12.76 -2.67
CA TRP A 254 15.63 12.62 -2.64
C TRP A 254 16.21 12.01 -3.92
N GLY A 255 15.48 11.05 -4.52
CA GLY A 255 15.95 10.33 -5.72
C GLY A 255 15.64 11.02 -7.05
N GLU A 256 14.81 12.09 -7.07
CA GLU A 256 14.43 12.72 -8.31
C GLU A 256 15.47 13.77 -8.76
N ARG A 257 15.92 13.63 -10.01
CA ARG A 257 16.93 14.53 -10.61
C ARG A 257 16.32 15.82 -11.15
N ARG A 258 15.07 15.76 -11.64
CA ARG A 258 14.38 16.92 -12.23
C ARG A 258 13.78 17.78 -11.12
N PRO A 259 14.15 19.07 -11.00
CA PRO A 259 13.67 19.91 -9.89
C PRO A 259 12.15 20.05 -9.85
N ILE A 260 11.49 20.14 -11.00
CA ILE A 260 10.02 20.22 -11.08
C ILE A 260 9.37 18.97 -10.47
N LEU A 261 9.84 17.78 -10.86
CA LEU A 261 9.30 16.52 -10.31
C LEU A 261 9.60 16.36 -8.82
N ARG A 262 10.75 16.87 -8.36
CA ARG A 262 11.08 16.91 -6.93
C ARG A 262 10.09 17.76 -6.14
N TRP A 263 9.72 18.94 -6.65
CA TRP A 263 8.72 19.80 -6.03
C TRP A 263 7.32 19.19 -6.07
N ILE A 264 6.94 18.53 -7.17
CA ILE A 264 5.68 17.80 -7.27
C ILE A 264 5.63 16.68 -6.21
N ALA A 265 6.71 15.90 -6.07
CA ALA A 265 6.80 14.87 -5.04
C ALA A 265 6.72 15.46 -3.62
N ALA A 266 7.36 16.61 -3.37
CA ALA A 266 7.33 17.30 -2.08
C ALA A 266 5.90 17.76 -1.74
N ILE A 267 5.24 18.45 -2.65
CA ILE A 267 3.86 18.91 -2.48
C ILE A 267 2.93 17.71 -2.24
N ALA A 268 3.03 16.66 -3.06
CA ALA A 268 2.21 15.47 -2.90
C ALA A 268 2.43 14.82 -1.53
N THR A 269 3.68 14.70 -1.07
CA THR A 269 4.00 14.12 0.23
C THR A 269 3.48 14.97 1.38
N ILE A 270 3.60 16.30 1.31
CA ILE A 270 3.10 17.23 2.32
C ILE A 270 1.56 17.15 2.41
N VAL A 271 0.87 17.21 1.27
CA VAL A 271 -0.59 17.12 1.23
C VAL A 271 -1.09 15.78 1.76
N THR A 272 -0.41 14.68 1.41
CA THR A 272 -0.69 13.34 1.96
C THR A 272 -0.50 13.31 3.49
N ALA A 273 0.58 13.93 4.00
CA ALA A 273 0.83 14.01 5.44
C ALA A 273 -0.26 14.81 6.16
N PHE A 274 -0.69 15.94 5.62
CA PHE A 274 -1.81 16.71 6.18
C PHE A 274 -3.11 15.90 6.19
N GLY A 275 -3.41 15.16 5.12
CA GLY A 275 -4.56 14.25 5.10
C GLY A 275 -4.52 13.21 6.23
N ALA A 276 -3.34 12.65 6.53
CA ALA A 276 -3.18 11.74 7.66
C ALA A 276 -3.38 12.44 9.02
N VAL A 277 -2.87 13.67 9.19
CA VAL A 277 -3.01 14.45 10.43
C VAL A 277 -4.47 14.77 10.74
N LEU A 278 -5.26 15.17 9.74
CA LEU A 278 -6.67 15.52 9.89
C LEU A 278 -7.58 14.34 10.30
N THR A 279 -7.04 13.15 10.37
CA THR A 279 -7.73 11.98 10.98
C THR A 279 -7.64 11.96 12.50
N TYR A 280 -6.72 12.72 13.10
CA TYR A 280 -6.39 12.69 14.53
C TYR A 280 -6.05 11.30 15.06
N SER A 281 -5.36 10.48 14.26
CA SER A 281 -4.99 9.11 14.62
C SER A 281 -3.66 9.05 15.38
N ARG A 282 -3.70 8.63 16.65
CA ARG A 282 -2.50 8.39 17.49
C ARG A 282 -1.60 7.29 16.91
N GLY A 283 -2.21 6.23 16.36
CA GLY A 283 -1.47 5.14 15.72
C GLY A 283 -0.68 5.60 14.49
N ALA A 284 -1.24 6.54 13.71
CA ALA A 284 -0.54 7.14 12.58
C ALA A 284 0.62 8.04 13.02
N ALA A 285 0.46 8.82 14.10
CA ALA A 285 1.54 9.62 14.68
C ALA A 285 2.72 8.74 15.12
N LEU A 286 2.44 7.63 15.82
CA LEU A 286 3.46 6.66 16.21
C LEU A 286 4.13 6.03 14.98
N GLY A 287 3.36 5.63 13.97
CA GLY A 287 3.90 5.10 12.72
C GLY A 287 4.85 6.08 12.02
N LEU A 288 4.47 7.36 11.98
CA LEU A 288 5.32 8.43 11.43
C LEU A 288 6.60 8.64 12.27
N ALA A 289 6.48 8.63 13.61
CA ALA A 289 7.65 8.73 14.49
C ALA A 289 8.63 7.58 14.25
N VAL A 290 8.14 6.34 14.16
CA VAL A 290 8.97 5.16 13.83
C VAL A 290 9.61 5.31 12.44
N ALA A 291 8.88 5.81 11.44
CA ALA A 291 9.43 6.06 10.12
C ALA A 291 10.59 7.08 10.17
N ILE A 292 10.45 8.18 10.91
CA ILE A 292 11.50 9.20 11.10
C ILE A 292 12.73 8.60 11.79
N VAL A 293 12.52 7.81 12.87
CA VAL A 293 13.60 7.12 13.58
C VAL A 293 14.36 6.18 12.64
N LEU A 294 13.65 5.34 11.87
CA LEU A 294 14.28 4.42 10.93
C LEU A 294 15.07 5.17 9.84
N MET A 295 14.52 6.25 9.28
CA MET A 295 15.22 7.05 8.28
C MET A 295 16.48 7.72 8.86
N THR A 296 16.45 8.07 10.15
CA THR A 296 17.63 8.59 10.87
C THR A 296 18.67 7.49 11.10
N VAL A 297 18.25 6.31 11.54
CA VAL A 297 19.11 5.13 11.71
C VAL A 297 19.77 4.73 10.39
N PHE A 298 19.04 4.76 9.29
CA PHE A 298 19.57 4.51 7.96
C PHE A 298 20.39 5.69 7.39
N ARG A 299 20.53 6.79 8.14
CA ARG A 299 21.31 7.99 7.79
C ARG A 299 20.78 8.75 6.57
N TYR A 300 19.49 8.67 6.28
CA TYR A 300 18.85 9.51 5.25
C TYR A 300 18.42 10.87 5.81
N ILE A 301 18.09 10.95 7.10
CA ILE A 301 17.81 12.20 7.81
C ILE A 301 19.04 12.54 8.66
N LYS A 302 19.58 13.74 8.45
CA LYS A 302 20.68 14.25 9.28
C LYS A 302 20.13 14.84 10.59
N PRO A 303 20.91 14.87 11.69
CA PRO A 303 20.45 15.46 12.96
C PRO A 303 19.94 16.91 12.82
N THR A 304 20.56 17.69 11.94
CA THR A 304 20.12 19.07 11.65
C THR A 304 18.75 19.13 10.97
N GLN A 305 18.39 18.11 10.19
CA GLN A 305 17.07 18.01 9.56
C GLN A 305 15.98 17.57 10.55
N LEU A 306 16.35 16.89 11.65
CA LEU A 306 15.41 16.58 12.74
C LEU A 306 14.88 17.86 13.39
N ILE A 307 15.69 18.93 13.44
CA ILE A 307 15.23 20.24 13.92
C ILE A 307 14.13 20.77 13.00
N ALA A 308 14.31 20.67 11.68
CA ALA A 308 13.27 21.09 10.73
C ALA A 308 12.00 20.24 10.85
N VAL A 309 12.14 18.93 11.10
CA VAL A 309 11.00 18.04 11.37
C VAL A 309 10.31 18.47 12.67
N ALA A 310 11.07 18.70 13.74
CA ALA A 310 10.51 19.14 15.03
C ALA A 310 9.78 20.49 14.92
N LEU A 311 10.35 21.44 14.17
CA LEU A 311 9.70 22.72 13.88
C LEU A 311 8.41 22.53 13.07
N GLY A 312 8.43 21.66 12.06
CA GLY A 312 7.24 21.30 11.28
C GLY A 312 6.13 20.70 12.15
N VAL A 313 6.49 19.81 13.07
CA VAL A 313 5.57 19.23 14.07
C VAL A 313 5.05 20.30 15.03
N ALA A 314 5.91 21.21 15.49
CA ALA A 314 5.50 22.31 16.35
C ALA A 314 4.51 23.26 15.64
N VAL A 315 4.77 23.62 14.38
CA VAL A 315 3.84 24.39 13.54
C VAL A 315 2.51 23.65 13.38
N LEU A 316 2.57 22.34 13.15
CA LEU A 316 1.37 21.52 13.02
C LEU A 316 0.52 21.56 14.31
N PHE A 317 1.13 21.48 15.48
CA PHE A 317 0.44 21.58 16.77
C PHE A 317 -0.13 22.99 17.02
N THR A 318 0.53 24.05 16.53
CA THR A 318 -0.03 25.39 16.61
C THR A 318 -1.24 25.60 15.68
N LEU A 319 -1.22 24.91 14.52
CA LEU A 319 -2.34 24.95 13.56
C LEU A 319 -3.50 24.02 13.97
N GLN A 320 -3.20 22.98 14.75
CA GLN A 320 -4.16 21.96 15.19
C GLN A 320 -3.94 21.63 16.68
N PRO A 321 -4.30 22.53 17.63
CA PRO A 321 -4.07 22.35 19.06
C PRO A 321 -4.72 21.08 19.64
N SER A 322 -5.90 20.74 19.17
CA SER A 322 -6.64 19.52 19.53
C SER A 322 -5.88 18.22 19.23
N TYR A 323 -4.91 18.25 18.29
CA TYR A 323 -4.06 17.09 18.04
C TYR A 323 -3.01 16.90 19.16
N LEU A 324 -2.47 17.99 19.69
CA LEU A 324 -1.54 17.95 20.81
C LEU A 324 -2.23 17.46 22.10
N GLU A 325 -3.40 18.00 22.45
CA GLU A 325 -4.20 17.55 23.59
C GLU A 325 -4.45 16.04 23.52
N ARG A 326 -4.74 15.55 22.33
CA ARG A 326 -4.98 14.13 22.11
C ARG A 326 -3.73 13.26 22.22
N LEU A 327 -2.53 13.77 21.93
CA LEU A 327 -1.28 13.04 22.13
C LEU A 327 -0.85 13.02 23.60
N THR A 328 -1.11 14.10 24.35
CA THR A 328 -0.77 14.17 25.78
C THR A 328 -1.59 13.19 26.63
N THR A 329 -2.78 12.79 26.17
CA THR A 329 -3.55 11.73 26.85
C THR A 329 -2.89 10.36 26.80
N LEU A 330 -1.82 10.15 25.96
CA LEU A 330 -0.99 8.95 26.02
C LEU A 330 -0.11 8.90 27.29
N GLU A 331 0.26 10.05 27.86
CA GLU A 331 1.04 10.13 29.10
C GLU A 331 0.21 9.70 30.33
N ALA A 332 -1.11 9.91 30.30
CA ALA A 332 -2.01 9.49 31.37
C ALA A 332 -2.11 7.95 31.51
N ILE A 333 -1.66 7.17 30.51
CA ILE A 333 -1.59 5.70 30.57
C ILE A 333 -0.49 5.23 31.54
N GLY A 334 0.54 6.06 31.75
CA GLY A 334 1.70 5.74 32.61
C GLY A 334 1.62 6.29 34.04
N GLY A 335 0.70 7.18 34.35
CA GLY A 335 0.64 7.87 35.64
C GLY A 335 -0.78 7.94 36.20
N ALA A 336 -1.02 7.22 37.30
CA ALA A 336 -2.27 7.22 38.04
C ALA A 336 -2.49 8.51 38.83
N THR A 337 -2.65 9.66 38.15
CA THR A 337 -3.07 10.93 38.83
C THR A 337 -4.07 11.68 37.97
N GLY A 338 -5.31 11.67 38.45
CA GLY A 338 -6.50 12.14 37.78
C GLY A 338 -6.60 13.61 37.50
N THR A 339 -7.13 13.92 36.33
CA THR A 339 -7.94 15.11 36.09
C THR A 339 -9.30 14.66 35.55
N ARG A 340 -10.35 14.94 36.30
CA ARG A 340 -11.72 14.47 36.08
C ARG A 340 -12.40 15.28 34.97
N GLY A 341 -12.84 14.59 33.91
CA GLY A 341 -13.73 15.18 32.92
C GLY A 341 -13.59 14.56 31.51
N ALA A 342 -12.57 14.92 30.75
CA ALA A 342 -12.29 14.37 29.42
C ALA A 342 -11.69 12.95 29.45
N SER A 343 -11.13 12.56 30.60
CA SER A 343 -10.45 11.28 30.81
C SER A 343 -11.36 10.06 30.76
N GLN A 344 -12.63 10.15 31.14
CA GLN A 344 -13.49 8.95 31.28
C GLN A 344 -13.89 8.31 29.93
N ALA A 345 -14.18 9.11 28.90
CA ALA A 345 -14.54 8.58 27.58
C ALA A 345 -13.30 8.05 26.81
N GLU A 346 -12.14 8.69 27.00
CA GLU A 346 -10.88 8.26 26.38
C GLU A 346 -10.24 7.05 27.08
N ASP A 347 -10.29 7.00 28.40
CA ASP A 347 -9.91 5.83 29.20
C ASP A 347 -10.78 4.63 28.85
N SER A 348 -12.06 4.85 28.52
CA SER A 348 -12.96 3.81 28.03
C SER A 348 -12.53 3.25 26.68
N SER A 349 -12.07 4.08 25.74
CA SER A 349 -11.63 3.64 24.40
C SER A 349 -10.33 2.83 24.43
N ILE A 350 -9.36 3.23 25.25
CA ILE A 350 -8.08 2.49 25.41
C ILE A 350 -8.35 1.18 26.13
N ARG A 351 -9.13 1.19 27.18
CA ARG A 351 -9.54 0.00 27.92
C ARG A 351 -10.33 -0.97 27.05
N LYS A 352 -11.26 -0.48 26.23
CA LYS A 352 -12.00 -1.30 25.25
C LYS A 352 -11.05 -2.03 24.31
N ARG A 353 -10.05 -1.34 23.72
CA ARG A 353 -9.06 -1.96 22.82
C ARG A 353 -8.14 -2.95 23.53
N ALA A 354 -7.72 -2.65 24.77
CA ALA A 354 -6.95 -3.58 25.57
C ALA A 354 -7.73 -4.86 25.82
N ASN A 355 -8.99 -4.75 26.18
CA ASN A 355 -9.89 -5.85 26.43
C ASN A 355 -10.16 -6.68 25.16
N GLU A 356 -10.38 -6.03 24.01
CA GLU A 356 -10.51 -6.70 22.71
C GLU A 356 -9.23 -7.47 22.34
N THR A 357 -8.05 -6.91 22.66
CA THR A 357 -6.77 -7.60 22.46
C THR A 357 -6.62 -8.78 23.40
N ILE A 358 -7.02 -8.65 24.68
CA ILE A 358 -7.00 -9.74 25.66
C ILE A 358 -7.96 -10.86 25.22
N ALA A 359 -9.20 -10.52 24.82
CA ALA A 359 -10.15 -11.50 24.28
C ALA A 359 -9.56 -12.25 23.08
N ALA A 360 -8.85 -11.57 22.17
CA ALA A 360 -8.19 -12.23 21.04
C ALA A 360 -7.08 -13.19 21.50
N LEU A 361 -6.33 -12.84 22.54
CA LEU A 361 -5.31 -13.74 23.11
C LEU A 361 -5.93 -14.96 23.81
N LEU A 362 -7.09 -14.82 24.45
CA LEU A 362 -7.82 -15.95 25.02
C LEU A 362 -8.36 -16.88 23.92
N VAL A 363 -8.96 -16.32 22.85
CA VAL A 363 -9.35 -17.11 21.67
C VAL A 363 -8.16 -17.88 21.09
N PHE A 364 -7.00 -17.24 21.00
CA PHE A 364 -5.77 -17.91 20.57
C PHE A 364 -5.33 -19.02 21.53
N ALA A 365 -5.41 -18.80 22.83
CA ALA A 365 -5.03 -19.80 23.82
C ALA A 365 -5.86 -21.07 23.74
N ASP A 366 -7.15 -20.93 23.44
CA ASP A 366 -8.07 -22.06 23.25
C ASP A 366 -7.96 -22.72 21.87
N ASN A 367 -7.48 -21.97 20.86
CA ASN A 367 -7.36 -22.44 19.48
C ASN A 367 -5.94 -22.22 18.92
N PRO A 368 -4.86 -22.79 19.55
CA PRO A 368 -3.50 -22.33 19.32
C PRO A 368 -2.92 -22.73 17.95
N VAL A 369 -3.40 -23.77 17.28
CA VAL A 369 -2.77 -24.31 16.06
C VAL A 369 -3.26 -23.62 14.80
N PHE A 370 -4.57 -23.61 14.56
CA PHE A 370 -5.20 -23.07 13.34
C PHE A 370 -6.08 -21.85 13.60
N GLY A 371 -6.31 -21.48 14.87
CA GLY A 371 -7.25 -20.41 15.22
C GLY A 371 -8.71 -20.81 15.01
N VAL A 372 -9.59 -19.81 15.06
CA VAL A 372 -11.06 -20.00 14.90
C VAL A 372 -11.53 -19.84 13.45
N GLY A 373 -10.64 -19.53 12.52
CA GLY A 373 -10.94 -19.17 11.14
C GLY A 373 -10.80 -17.67 10.91
N ARG A 374 -10.30 -17.35 9.73
CA ARG A 374 -10.01 -15.97 9.36
C ARG A 374 -11.27 -15.10 9.31
N GLY A 375 -11.22 -13.90 9.91
CA GLY A 375 -12.33 -12.95 9.99
C GLY A 375 -13.42 -13.35 10.95
N LEU A 376 -13.29 -14.48 11.66
CA LEU A 376 -14.33 -15.02 12.54
C LEU A 376 -14.16 -14.60 14.02
N PHE A 377 -13.11 -13.90 14.38
CA PHE A 377 -12.94 -13.40 15.75
C PHE A 377 -14.18 -12.68 16.29
N PRO A 378 -14.87 -11.81 15.53
CA PRO A 378 -16.10 -11.14 16.01
C PRO A 378 -17.21 -12.08 16.46
N VAL A 379 -17.32 -13.26 15.83
CA VAL A 379 -18.34 -14.28 16.19
C VAL A 379 -18.04 -14.85 17.58
N TYR A 380 -16.77 -14.97 17.93
CA TYR A 380 -16.33 -15.52 19.21
C TYR A 380 -16.18 -14.46 20.30
N TYR A 381 -16.06 -13.17 19.93
CA TYR A 381 -15.75 -12.07 20.85
C TYR A 381 -16.65 -12.02 22.07
N GLY A 382 -18.00 -12.12 21.90
CA GLY A 382 -18.96 -12.01 22.98
C GLY A 382 -18.71 -13.02 24.12
N ARG A 383 -18.40 -14.27 23.78
CA ARG A 383 -18.09 -15.33 24.76
C ARG A 383 -16.89 -14.97 25.63
N TYR A 384 -15.81 -14.48 25.02
CA TYR A 384 -14.56 -14.17 25.74
C TYR A 384 -14.60 -12.78 26.41
N ALA A 385 -15.46 -11.89 25.94
CA ALA A 385 -15.67 -10.58 26.56
C ALA A 385 -16.27 -10.72 27.97
N ASP A 386 -17.17 -11.67 28.17
CA ASP A 386 -17.77 -11.98 29.48
C ASP A 386 -16.71 -12.49 30.47
N GLU A 387 -15.74 -13.28 30.00
CA GLU A 387 -14.61 -13.79 30.84
C GLU A 387 -13.67 -12.67 31.30
N VAL A 388 -13.56 -11.57 30.54
CA VAL A 388 -12.72 -10.41 30.87
C VAL A 388 -13.49 -9.36 31.69
N GLY A 389 -14.77 -9.62 32.03
CA GLY A 389 -15.59 -8.74 32.85
C GLY A 389 -16.04 -7.47 32.11
N ILE A 390 -16.13 -7.53 30.77
CA ILE A 390 -16.74 -6.49 29.97
C ILE A 390 -18.22 -6.84 29.85
N ALA A 391 -19.10 -5.95 30.33
CA ALA A 391 -20.52 -6.11 30.04
C ALA A 391 -20.65 -6.22 28.51
N SER A 392 -21.15 -7.37 28.04
CA SER A 392 -21.33 -7.64 26.64
C SER A 392 -22.39 -6.70 26.08
N GLU A 393 -21.96 -5.57 25.55
CA GLU A 393 -22.74 -4.92 24.50
C GLU A 393 -22.72 -5.96 23.36
N ASN A 394 -23.87 -6.43 22.94
CA ASN A 394 -24.07 -7.48 21.90
C ASN A 394 -23.51 -7.11 20.51
N GLU A 395 -22.40 -6.41 20.45
CA GLU A 395 -21.77 -5.95 19.21
C GLU A 395 -20.60 -6.86 18.85
N ALA A 396 -20.62 -7.41 17.64
CA ALA A 396 -19.50 -8.09 17.03
C ALA A 396 -18.30 -7.11 16.91
N ARG A 397 -17.24 -7.33 17.69
CA ARG A 397 -16.09 -6.43 17.75
C ARG A 397 -14.82 -7.07 17.19
N GLN A 398 -13.99 -6.25 16.62
CA GLN A 398 -12.68 -6.64 16.07
C GLN A 398 -11.58 -6.54 17.13
N ALA A 399 -10.49 -7.30 16.96
CA ALA A 399 -9.37 -7.35 17.93
C ALA A 399 -8.61 -6.01 18.09
N HIS A 400 -8.79 -5.05 17.19
CA HIS A 400 -8.06 -3.76 17.11
C HIS A 400 -6.54 -3.87 17.29
N ASN A 401 -5.99 -5.05 17.04
CA ASN A 401 -4.57 -5.36 17.02
C ASN A 401 -4.33 -6.44 15.96
N LEU A 402 -3.59 -6.10 14.91
CA LEU A 402 -3.29 -6.99 13.77
C LEU A 402 -2.68 -8.32 14.24
N PHE A 403 -1.75 -8.28 15.19
CA PHE A 403 -1.00 -9.47 15.61
C PHE A 403 -1.86 -10.39 16.46
N ALA A 404 -2.58 -9.84 17.43
CA ALA A 404 -3.50 -10.62 18.27
C ALA A 404 -4.66 -11.18 17.45
N GLY A 405 -5.24 -10.38 16.54
CA GLY A 405 -6.27 -10.83 15.61
C GLY A 405 -5.79 -11.97 14.71
N MET A 406 -4.60 -11.83 14.11
CA MET A 406 -4.02 -12.90 13.30
C MET A 406 -3.77 -14.19 14.10
N ALA A 407 -3.26 -14.09 15.33
CA ALA A 407 -3.06 -15.24 16.19
C ALA A 407 -4.39 -15.93 16.54
N ALA A 408 -5.42 -15.16 16.92
CA ALA A 408 -6.74 -15.68 17.25
C ALA A 408 -7.41 -16.39 16.06
N GLU A 409 -7.35 -15.77 14.88
CA GLU A 409 -8.04 -16.23 13.69
C GLU A 409 -7.33 -17.37 12.94
N THR A 410 -5.98 -17.39 12.95
CA THR A 410 -5.20 -18.34 12.15
C THR A 410 -4.24 -19.21 12.96
N GLY A 411 -4.27 -19.08 14.29
CA GLY A 411 -3.40 -19.81 15.20
C GLY A 411 -1.92 -19.52 14.99
N LEU A 412 -1.08 -20.29 15.63
CA LEU A 412 0.37 -20.16 15.55
C LEU A 412 0.90 -20.42 14.13
N LEU A 413 0.35 -21.40 13.41
CA LEU A 413 0.81 -21.74 12.07
C LEU A 413 0.53 -20.60 11.09
N GLY A 414 -0.68 -20.02 11.11
CA GLY A 414 -1.02 -18.89 10.27
C GLY A 414 -0.27 -17.62 10.66
N PHE A 415 -0.13 -17.36 11.97
CA PHE A 415 0.65 -16.23 12.46
C PHE A 415 2.12 -16.28 12.03
N LEU A 416 2.75 -17.47 12.11
CA LEU A 416 4.13 -17.65 11.66
C LEU A 416 4.27 -17.53 10.15
N ALA A 417 3.33 -18.09 9.38
CA ALA A 417 3.33 -17.96 7.93
C ALA A 417 3.12 -16.51 7.50
N PHE A 418 2.13 -15.81 8.08
CA PHE A 418 1.87 -14.39 7.85
C PHE A 418 3.09 -13.53 8.19
N SER A 419 3.67 -13.71 9.37
CA SER A 419 4.89 -13.01 9.81
C SER A 419 6.09 -13.35 8.92
N GLY A 420 6.15 -14.58 8.41
CA GLY A 420 7.16 -15.05 7.46
C GLY A 420 7.12 -14.29 6.12
N VAL A 421 5.93 -13.92 5.60
CA VAL A 421 5.82 -13.09 4.40
C VAL A 421 6.52 -11.75 4.58
N PHE A 422 6.27 -11.07 5.71
CA PHE A 422 6.92 -9.80 6.04
C PHE A 422 8.41 -9.99 6.31
N GLY A 423 8.78 -10.95 7.14
CA GLY A 423 10.17 -11.21 7.52
C GLY A 423 11.05 -11.52 6.31
N ALA A 424 10.61 -12.45 5.44
CA ALA A 424 11.33 -12.79 4.22
C ALA A 424 11.46 -11.60 3.26
N THR A 425 10.41 -10.80 3.13
CA THR A 425 10.42 -9.59 2.29
C THR A 425 11.38 -8.55 2.86
N LEU A 426 11.32 -8.25 4.17
CA LEU A 426 12.20 -7.29 4.83
C LEU A 426 13.67 -7.72 4.77
N ILE A 427 13.98 -8.99 5.02
CA ILE A 427 15.34 -9.55 4.90
C ILE A 427 15.85 -9.40 3.46
N SER A 428 14.99 -9.69 2.45
CA SER A 428 15.36 -9.57 1.05
C SER A 428 15.58 -8.11 0.63
N LEU A 429 14.76 -7.18 1.10
CA LEU A 429 14.95 -5.73 0.90
C LEU A 429 16.25 -5.24 1.54
N GLU A 430 16.56 -5.70 2.75
CA GLU A 430 17.80 -5.31 3.43
C GLU A 430 19.04 -5.84 2.70
N ARG A 431 18.98 -7.09 2.17
CA ARG A 431 20.03 -7.62 1.30
C ARG A 431 20.20 -6.79 0.03
N ALA A 432 19.10 -6.41 -0.62
CA ALA A 432 19.10 -5.53 -1.77
C ALA A 432 19.71 -4.15 -1.44
N ARG A 433 19.28 -3.54 -0.33
CA ARG A 433 19.80 -2.26 0.16
C ARG A 433 21.32 -2.28 0.36
N ARG A 434 21.84 -3.30 1.05
CA ARG A 434 23.28 -3.44 1.30
C ARG A 434 24.07 -3.67 0.00
N ARG A 435 23.53 -4.49 -0.90
CA ARG A 435 24.20 -4.81 -2.18
C ARG A 435 24.38 -3.58 -3.07
N TRP A 436 23.38 -2.70 -3.12
CA TRP A 436 23.33 -1.59 -4.06
C TRP A 436 23.72 -0.23 -3.49
N ARG A 437 24.01 -0.18 -2.19
CA ARG A 437 24.30 1.08 -1.48
C ARG A 437 25.32 1.96 -2.20
N ASP A 438 26.41 1.37 -2.66
CA ASP A 438 27.53 2.10 -3.24
C ASP A 438 27.56 2.00 -4.79
N ARG A 439 26.92 0.98 -5.37
CA ARG A 439 26.94 0.71 -6.81
C ARG A 439 25.78 1.34 -7.59
N ALA A 440 24.58 1.27 -7.04
CA ALA A 440 23.37 1.83 -7.64
C ALA A 440 22.43 2.31 -6.54
N PRO A 441 22.68 3.53 -5.98
CA PRO A 441 21.98 4.05 -4.81
C PRO A 441 20.46 4.13 -4.99
N GLU A 442 19.97 4.21 -6.22
CA GLU A 442 18.53 4.22 -6.52
C GLU A 442 17.82 2.92 -6.09
N TYR A 443 18.46 1.75 -6.26
CA TYR A 443 17.93 0.47 -5.76
C TYR A 443 17.94 0.42 -4.23
N ALA A 444 19.01 0.91 -3.61
CA ALA A 444 19.12 0.96 -2.16
C ALA A 444 18.08 1.91 -1.54
N GLN A 445 17.85 3.07 -2.16
CA GLN A 445 16.83 4.02 -1.74
C GLN A 445 15.42 3.41 -1.84
N MET A 446 15.10 2.76 -2.96
CA MET A 446 13.79 2.12 -3.15
C MET A 446 13.58 0.99 -2.14
N ALA A 447 14.59 0.16 -1.91
CA ALA A 447 14.52 -0.89 -0.89
C ALA A 447 14.30 -0.29 0.52
N THR A 448 15.00 0.79 0.87
CA THR A 448 14.84 1.46 2.16
C THR A 448 13.44 2.07 2.29
N ALA A 449 12.92 2.71 1.23
CA ALA A 449 11.57 3.26 1.24
C ALA A 449 10.53 2.20 1.60
N PHE A 450 10.61 1.02 0.97
CA PHE A 450 9.68 -0.07 1.26
C PHE A 450 9.92 -0.71 2.64
N ILE A 451 11.17 -0.82 3.13
CA ILE A 451 11.43 -1.25 4.51
C ILE A 451 10.70 -0.33 5.49
N VAL A 452 10.89 0.98 5.35
CA VAL A 452 10.28 1.95 6.25
C VAL A 452 8.75 1.92 6.13
N SER A 453 8.19 1.86 4.91
CA SER A 453 6.74 1.77 4.68
C SER A 453 6.13 0.51 5.31
N LEU A 454 6.76 -0.66 5.16
CA LEU A 454 6.27 -1.91 5.76
C LEU A 454 6.32 -1.87 7.30
N ILE A 455 7.41 -1.36 7.88
CA ILE A 455 7.50 -1.24 9.34
C ILE A 455 6.48 -0.22 9.85
N THR A 456 6.27 0.88 9.14
CA THR A 456 5.22 1.86 9.46
C THR A 456 3.83 1.21 9.43
N TYR A 457 3.54 0.37 8.41
CA TYR A 457 2.28 -0.36 8.33
C TYR A 457 2.11 -1.32 9.54
N LEU A 458 3.13 -2.08 9.88
CA LEU A 458 3.09 -3.00 11.03
C LEU A 458 2.94 -2.25 12.36
N THR A 459 3.61 -1.11 12.52
CA THR A 459 3.48 -0.27 13.73
C THR A 459 2.06 0.26 13.90
N THR A 460 1.47 0.81 12.84
CA THR A 460 0.06 1.26 12.88
C THR A 460 -0.91 0.09 13.07
N GLY A 461 -0.58 -1.07 12.54
CA GLY A 461 -1.32 -2.33 12.70
C GLY A 461 -1.43 -2.83 14.14
N MET A 462 -0.55 -2.38 15.05
CA MET A 462 -0.70 -2.66 16.49
C MET A 462 -1.99 -2.09 17.10
N PHE A 463 -2.61 -1.13 16.42
CA PHE A 463 -3.83 -0.45 16.86
C PHE A 463 -5.03 -0.68 15.93
N LEU A 464 -4.90 -1.60 14.97
CA LEU A 464 -5.90 -1.88 13.94
C LEU A 464 -5.95 -3.39 13.67
N HIS A 465 -7.15 -3.92 13.46
CA HIS A 465 -7.31 -5.27 12.92
C HIS A 465 -7.01 -5.32 11.42
N LEU A 466 -6.88 -6.49 10.84
CA LEU A 466 -6.73 -6.63 9.40
C LEU A 466 -8.10 -6.49 8.72
N ALA A 467 -8.31 -5.35 8.10
CA ALA A 467 -9.43 -5.10 7.20
C ALA A 467 -8.93 -4.38 5.96
N TYR A 468 -9.69 -4.40 4.88
CA TYR A 468 -9.28 -3.78 3.60
C TYR A 468 -7.90 -4.25 3.16
N GLU A 469 -7.71 -5.54 3.10
CA GLU A 469 -6.43 -6.23 2.95
C GLU A 469 -5.64 -5.82 1.72
N ARG A 470 -6.32 -5.43 0.65
CA ARG A 470 -5.69 -4.98 -0.60
C ARG A 470 -4.61 -3.92 -0.40
N TYR A 471 -4.77 -3.00 0.56
CA TYR A 471 -3.75 -1.97 0.84
C TYR A 471 -2.45 -2.59 1.34
N MET A 472 -2.54 -3.54 2.26
CA MET A 472 -1.39 -4.27 2.79
C MET A 472 -0.71 -5.09 1.70
N TRP A 473 -1.51 -5.89 0.97
CA TRP A 473 -0.98 -6.81 -0.02
C TRP A 473 -0.38 -6.09 -1.23
N ILE A 474 -0.93 -4.93 -1.66
CA ILE A 474 -0.33 -4.08 -2.70
C ILE A 474 1.05 -3.59 -2.26
N ILE A 475 1.17 -2.99 -1.07
CA ILE A 475 2.46 -2.47 -0.58
C ILE A 475 3.46 -3.62 -0.41
N LEU A 476 3.02 -4.75 0.11
CA LEU A 476 3.87 -5.93 0.32
C LEU A 476 4.32 -6.56 -1.02
N ALA A 477 3.44 -6.61 -2.02
CA ALA A 477 3.77 -7.08 -3.37
C ALA A 477 4.79 -6.16 -4.07
N LEU A 478 4.60 -4.84 -3.96
CA LEU A 478 5.55 -3.84 -4.48
C LEU A 478 6.91 -3.95 -3.78
N ALA A 479 6.89 -4.15 -2.46
CA ALA A 479 8.08 -4.40 -1.66
C ALA A 479 8.79 -5.70 -2.09
N GLY A 480 8.03 -6.76 -2.35
CA GLY A 480 8.51 -8.03 -2.89
C GLY A 480 9.16 -7.86 -4.27
N SER A 481 8.54 -7.05 -5.14
CA SER A 481 9.11 -6.68 -6.45
C SER A 481 10.42 -5.90 -6.31
N ALA A 482 10.45 -4.91 -5.42
CA ALA A 482 11.66 -4.12 -5.13
C ALA A 482 12.80 -5.01 -4.61
N ALA A 483 12.49 -5.94 -3.71
CA ALA A 483 13.44 -6.93 -3.18
C ALA A 483 13.98 -7.84 -4.28
N TYR A 484 13.10 -8.37 -5.13
CA TYR A 484 13.47 -9.26 -6.22
C TYR A 484 14.38 -8.58 -7.24
N LEU A 485 14.00 -7.37 -7.71
CA LEU A 485 14.80 -6.56 -8.62
C LEU A 485 16.16 -6.19 -8.02
N GLY A 486 16.18 -5.88 -6.73
CA GLY A 486 17.42 -5.57 -6.02
C GLY A 486 18.35 -6.78 -5.85
N VAL A 487 17.82 -8.00 -5.70
CA VAL A 487 18.65 -9.20 -5.54
C VAL A 487 19.12 -9.77 -6.88
N ARG A 488 18.26 -9.80 -7.91
CA ARG A 488 18.55 -10.44 -9.20
C ARG A 488 18.89 -9.49 -10.33
N GLY A 489 18.59 -8.19 -10.19
CA GLY A 489 18.70 -7.21 -11.26
C GLY A 489 17.46 -7.16 -12.16
N PRO A 490 17.39 -6.23 -13.13
CA PRO A 490 16.24 -6.04 -14.02
C PRO A 490 16.03 -7.26 -14.92
N LEU A 491 14.76 -7.65 -15.10
CA LEU A 491 14.35 -8.79 -15.95
C LEU A 491 14.27 -8.45 -17.44
N THR A 492 14.29 -7.16 -17.76
CA THR A 492 14.31 -6.63 -19.13
C THR A 492 15.73 -6.16 -19.43
N GLY A 493 16.24 -6.40 -20.65
CA GLY A 493 17.62 -6.13 -21.08
C GLY A 493 18.14 -4.67 -21.03
N SER A 494 17.50 -3.82 -20.26
CA SER A 494 17.99 -2.50 -19.87
C SER A 494 18.88 -2.61 -18.62
N GLU A 495 20.01 -3.31 -18.73
CA GLU A 495 21.04 -3.24 -17.69
C GLU A 495 21.57 -1.81 -17.60
N PRO A 496 21.67 -1.23 -16.37
CA PRO A 496 22.43 -0.02 -16.19
C PRO A 496 23.86 -0.24 -16.70
N SER A 497 24.42 0.74 -17.42
CA SER A 497 25.78 0.68 -17.99
C SER A 497 26.84 0.23 -16.98
N ALA A 498 26.70 0.63 -15.71
CA ALA A 498 27.56 0.21 -14.60
C ALA A 498 27.56 -1.30 -14.30
N LEU A 499 26.52 -2.04 -14.72
CA LEU A 499 26.44 -3.50 -14.55
C LEU A 499 27.05 -4.26 -15.74
N ARG A 500 27.07 -3.65 -16.92
CA ARG A 500 27.79 -4.21 -18.09
C ARG A 500 29.30 -4.17 -17.89
N GLU A 501 29.84 -3.02 -17.42
CA GLU A 501 31.29 -2.86 -17.18
C GLU A 501 31.82 -3.82 -16.11
N SER A 502 31.01 -4.22 -15.13
CA SER A 502 31.42 -5.17 -14.07
C SER A 502 31.37 -6.64 -14.48
N ARG A 503 30.77 -6.98 -15.64
CA ARG A 503 30.66 -8.34 -16.18
C ARG A 503 31.58 -8.62 -17.35
N GLU A 504 32.11 -7.59 -18.01
CA GLU A 504 33.14 -7.79 -19.02
C GLU A 504 34.45 -8.18 -18.30
N PRO A 505 35.04 -9.34 -18.61
CA PRO A 505 36.36 -9.67 -18.12
C PRO A 505 37.32 -8.56 -18.61
N PRO A 506 38.32 -8.20 -17.81
CA PRO A 506 39.30 -7.19 -18.24
C PRO A 506 39.80 -7.59 -19.61
N ILE A 507 39.66 -6.69 -20.58
CA ILE A 507 40.24 -6.86 -21.92
C ILE A 507 41.70 -7.13 -21.69
N GLN A 508 42.14 -8.38 -21.89
CA GLN A 508 43.54 -8.70 -21.92
C GLN A 508 44.07 -7.98 -23.14
N ASP A 509 44.90 -6.99 -22.91
CA ASP A 509 45.60 -6.20 -23.91
C ASP A 509 46.67 -7.14 -24.57
N GLU A 510 46.25 -7.91 -25.59
CA GLU A 510 47.11 -8.78 -26.41
C GLU A 510 47.97 -7.97 -27.36
N GLY A 511 48.14 -6.65 -27.16
CA GLY A 511 48.78 -5.69 -28.06
C GLY A 511 50.26 -5.40 -27.82
N SER A 512 51.02 -6.13 -26.99
CA SER A 512 52.47 -5.81 -26.81
C SER A 512 53.42 -7.01 -26.86
N ARG A 513 53.23 -7.86 -27.87
CA ARG A 513 54.34 -8.75 -28.32
C ARG A 513 54.74 -8.41 -29.73
N VAL A 514 55.35 -7.24 -29.93
CA VAL A 514 56.13 -6.97 -31.13
C VAL A 514 57.57 -7.43 -30.85
N ALA A 515 57.97 -8.38 -31.67
CA ALA A 515 59.22 -9.05 -31.74
C ALA A 515 60.45 -8.14 -31.65
N SER A 516 61.34 -8.38 -30.70
CA SER A 516 62.75 -8.04 -30.78
C SER A 516 63.50 -9.22 -31.38
N GLY A 517 63.71 -9.20 -32.71
CA GLY A 517 64.62 -10.10 -33.42
C GLY A 517 66.10 -9.70 -33.16
N PRO A 518 67.02 -10.64 -33.07
CA PRO A 518 68.41 -10.36 -32.72
C PRO A 518 69.18 -9.76 -33.90
N ALA A 519 69.87 -8.63 -33.67
CA ALA A 519 70.83 -8.04 -34.60
C ALA A 519 72.07 -8.94 -34.73
N ARG A 520 72.33 -9.42 -35.94
CA ARG A 520 73.62 -10.06 -36.32
C ARG A 520 74.67 -8.99 -36.51
N VAL A 521 75.67 -8.97 -35.63
CA VAL A 521 76.96 -8.29 -35.87
C VAL A 521 77.76 -9.10 -36.87
N ARG A 522 78.18 -8.52 -38.00
CA ARG A 522 79.25 -9.01 -38.82
C ARG A 522 80.43 -8.10 -38.59
N ALA A 523 81.51 -8.72 -38.15
CA ALA A 523 82.86 -8.12 -38.15
C ALA A 523 83.40 -8.18 -39.57
N GLY A 524 84.17 -7.12 -39.93
CA GLY A 524 85.03 -7.01 -41.00
C GLY A 524 85.97 -5.82 -40.70
#